data_4600b64acdcdb9b60317869b7864113e
#
_entry.id   4600b64acdcdb9b60317869b7864113e
#
_cell.length_a   1.000
_cell.length_b   1.000
_cell.length_c   1.000
_cell.angle_alpha   90.00
_cell.angle_beta   90.00
_cell.angle_gamma   90.00
#
_symmetry.space_group_name_H-M   'P 1'
#
loop_
_entity.id
_entity.type
_entity.pdbx_description
1 polymer ?
#
loop_
_entity_poly.entity_id
_entity_poly.type
_entity_poly.pdbx_seq_one_letter_code
_entity_poly.pdbx_strand_id
1 'polypeptide(L)'
;MNILLTGGTGYIASHTAIVLEQAGHHVVLYDNYANSKPEVALRIAQILGHPVTSIQGDMRDTEKLTQVLQSHQIDAVIHFAGLKAVGESAAMPMEYYSANVEGTISLLQAMTSAQVYQLVFSSSACVYGDPQYLPIDELHPTIPTNPYGRNKLQIEQFLEDVAHTTGKEGAKWQIVSLRYFNPVGAHESGLIGEDPSGIPNNLIPFVAQVAIGKIAQLQVFGDDYLTPDGTGVRDYIHVMDLAEGHLAALHFLPQHAGFTIMNLGTGKGYSVLEMVKAFELASGQAIAYQVVNRRPGDIASCYAKSDKALAQLHWKTQRSLAQMCESAWAWQVSCKRLSSE
;
A
#
# COMPACT_ATOMS: atom_id res chain seq x y z
N MET A 1 15.23 -11.77 -11.24
CA MET A 1 15.25 -12.04 -9.79
C MET A 1 13.99 -12.80 -9.41
N ASN A 2 14.08 -13.67 -8.41
CA ASN A 2 12.92 -14.28 -7.77
C ASN A 2 12.52 -13.42 -6.58
N ILE A 3 11.29 -12.95 -6.53
CA ILE A 3 10.84 -11.95 -5.54
C ILE A 3 9.65 -12.50 -4.77
N LEU A 4 9.75 -12.51 -3.43
CA LEU A 4 8.63 -12.84 -2.57
C LEU A 4 7.81 -11.58 -2.28
N LEU A 5 6.51 -11.60 -2.58
CA LEU A 5 5.55 -10.59 -2.16
C LEU A 5 4.72 -11.13 -1.00
N THR A 6 4.94 -10.64 0.20
CA THR A 6 4.09 -10.96 1.35
C THR A 6 2.83 -10.09 1.33
N GLY A 7 1.68 -10.65 1.70
CA GLY A 7 0.39 -10.01 1.41
C GLY A 7 0.13 -9.93 -0.10
N GLY A 8 0.65 -10.93 -0.85
CA GLY A 8 0.82 -10.93 -2.29
C GLY A 8 -0.47 -10.84 -3.10
N THR A 9 -1.61 -11.22 -2.53
CA THR A 9 -2.93 -11.09 -3.15
C THR A 9 -3.69 -9.84 -2.70
N GLY A 10 -3.05 -8.99 -1.88
CA GLY A 10 -3.58 -7.70 -1.47
C GLY A 10 -3.60 -6.67 -2.60
N TYR A 11 -4.28 -5.54 -2.38
CA TYR A 11 -4.51 -4.49 -3.38
C TYR A 11 -3.21 -3.99 -4.03
N ILE A 12 -2.26 -3.46 -3.24
CA ILE A 12 -1.00 -2.90 -3.78
C ILE A 12 -0.10 -4.01 -4.34
N ALA A 13 0.00 -5.12 -3.59
CA ALA A 13 0.87 -6.24 -3.96
C ALA A 13 0.48 -6.89 -5.30
N SER A 14 -0.81 -7.07 -5.58
CA SER A 14 -1.30 -7.64 -6.85
C SER A 14 -0.93 -6.79 -8.06
N HIS A 15 -1.00 -5.46 -7.94
CA HIS A 15 -0.57 -4.53 -8.99
C HIS A 15 0.96 -4.54 -9.14
N THR A 16 1.70 -4.59 -8.03
CA THR A 16 3.15 -4.70 -8.03
C THR A 16 3.62 -6.01 -8.65
N ALA A 17 2.91 -7.13 -8.40
CA ALA A 17 3.22 -8.41 -9.03
C ALA A 17 3.21 -8.32 -10.56
N ILE A 18 2.21 -7.65 -11.15
CA ILE A 18 2.11 -7.47 -12.60
C ILE A 18 3.29 -6.64 -13.12
N VAL A 19 3.60 -5.51 -12.47
CA VAL A 19 4.71 -4.65 -12.89
C VAL A 19 6.05 -5.39 -12.84
N LEU A 20 6.28 -6.19 -11.79
CA LEU A 20 7.51 -6.97 -11.63
C LEU A 20 7.64 -8.07 -12.69
N GLU A 21 6.58 -8.85 -12.94
CA GLU A 21 6.58 -9.90 -13.97
C GLU A 21 6.77 -9.31 -15.38
N GLN A 22 6.13 -8.20 -15.69
CA GLN A 22 6.34 -7.47 -16.94
C GLN A 22 7.76 -6.91 -17.11
N ALA A 23 8.45 -6.63 -15.99
CA ALA A 23 9.86 -6.22 -15.98
C ALA A 23 10.83 -7.42 -16.03
N GLY A 24 10.35 -8.66 -16.19
CA GLY A 24 11.16 -9.88 -16.30
C GLY A 24 11.63 -10.47 -14.98
N HIS A 25 11.01 -10.12 -13.86
CA HIS A 25 11.21 -10.79 -12.59
C HIS A 25 10.23 -11.96 -12.43
N HIS A 26 10.53 -12.90 -11.54
CA HIS A 26 9.60 -13.98 -11.15
C HIS A 26 9.06 -13.72 -9.75
N VAL A 27 7.74 -13.71 -9.63
CA VAL A 27 7.05 -13.37 -8.39
C VAL A 27 6.47 -14.60 -7.73
N VAL A 28 6.69 -14.71 -6.41
CA VAL A 28 6.02 -15.65 -5.53
C VAL A 28 5.12 -14.86 -4.58
N LEU A 29 3.82 -15.11 -4.61
CA LEU A 29 2.83 -14.50 -3.73
C LEU A 29 2.72 -15.33 -2.45
N TYR A 30 2.81 -14.68 -1.27
CA TYR A 30 2.61 -15.31 0.04
C TYR A 30 1.55 -14.54 0.82
N ASP A 31 0.43 -15.18 1.16
CA ASP A 31 -0.72 -14.53 1.77
C ASP A 31 -1.51 -15.50 2.66
N ASN A 32 -2.08 -15.03 3.76
CA ASN A 32 -2.96 -15.84 4.61
C ASN A 32 -4.45 -15.70 4.25
N TYR A 33 -4.76 -14.83 3.29
CA TYR A 33 -6.11 -14.49 2.82
C TYR A 33 -7.04 -13.91 3.89
N ALA A 34 -6.49 -13.32 4.97
CA ALA A 34 -7.31 -12.70 6.01
C ALA A 34 -8.10 -11.49 5.49
N ASN A 35 -7.56 -10.76 4.51
CA ASN A 35 -8.16 -9.55 3.93
C ASN A 35 -7.99 -9.49 2.39
N SER A 36 -7.78 -10.63 1.78
CA SER A 36 -7.62 -10.82 0.34
C SER A 36 -8.29 -12.13 -0.09
N LYS A 37 -8.19 -12.48 -1.36
CA LYS A 37 -8.83 -13.70 -1.90
C LYS A 37 -7.85 -14.47 -2.80
N PRO A 38 -7.87 -15.82 -2.77
CA PRO A 38 -7.03 -16.66 -3.64
C PRO A 38 -7.23 -16.38 -5.14
N GLU A 39 -8.45 -16.01 -5.55
CA GLU A 39 -8.81 -15.71 -6.93
C GLU A 39 -8.02 -14.54 -7.53
N VAL A 40 -7.43 -13.68 -6.70
CA VAL A 40 -6.58 -12.58 -7.17
C VAL A 40 -5.37 -13.12 -7.93
N ALA A 41 -4.78 -14.23 -7.51
CA ALA A 41 -3.67 -14.87 -8.22
C ALA A 41 -4.08 -15.36 -9.62
N LEU A 42 -5.31 -15.86 -9.77
CA LEU A 42 -5.86 -16.27 -11.08
C LEU A 42 -6.08 -15.06 -12.00
N ARG A 43 -6.54 -13.93 -11.45
CA ARG A 43 -6.72 -12.69 -12.20
C ARG A 43 -5.38 -12.07 -12.63
N ILE A 44 -4.35 -12.14 -11.78
CA ILE A 44 -2.97 -11.76 -12.15
C ILE A 44 -2.49 -12.64 -13.31
N ALA A 45 -2.67 -13.96 -13.21
CA ALA A 45 -2.29 -14.90 -14.27
C ALA A 45 -3.03 -14.62 -15.60
N GLN A 46 -4.30 -14.25 -15.54
CA GLN A 46 -5.07 -13.86 -16.71
C GLN A 46 -4.53 -12.59 -17.38
N ILE A 47 -4.09 -11.59 -16.58
CA ILE A 47 -3.50 -10.34 -17.10
C ILE A 47 -2.14 -10.62 -17.75
N LEU A 48 -1.34 -11.47 -17.12
CA LEU A 48 0.02 -11.79 -17.57
C LEU A 48 0.07 -12.81 -18.72
N GLY A 49 -0.98 -13.62 -18.88
CA GLY A 49 -1.01 -14.72 -19.85
C GLY A 49 -0.27 -15.99 -19.40
N HIS A 50 0.22 -16.04 -18.16
CA HIS A 50 0.87 -17.19 -17.56
C HIS A 50 0.58 -17.28 -16.04
N PRO A 51 0.65 -18.49 -15.44
CA PRO A 51 0.39 -18.65 -14.00
C PRO A 51 1.48 -17.97 -13.16
N VAL A 52 1.08 -17.49 -11.97
CA VAL A 52 1.99 -17.02 -10.90
C VAL A 52 1.92 -17.97 -9.71
N THR A 53 3.04 -18.16 -9.04
CA THR A 53 3.09 -19.00 -7.83
C THR A 53 2.42 -18.27 -6.67
N SER A 54 1.44 -18.92 -6.03
CA SER A 54 0.75 -18.38 -4.85
C SER A 54 0.76 -19.42 -3.73
N ILE A 55 1.21 -19.01 -2.55
CA ILE A 55 1.39 -19.87 -1.37
C ILE A 55 0.59 -19.27 -0.22
N GLN A 56 -0.35 -20.05 0.33
CA GLN A 56 -1.05 -19.66 1.53
C GLN A 56 -0.15 -19.83 2.76
N GLY A 57 -0.01 -18.78 3.59
CA GLY A 57 0.75 -18.85 4.83
C GLY A 57 0.63 -17.58 5.66
N ASP A 58 0.84 -17.74 6.96
CA ASP A 58 0.85 -16.61 7.91
C ASP A 58 2.27 -16.06 8.06
N MET A 59 2.38 -14.73 8.22
CA MET A 59 3.67 -14.06 8.40
C MET A 59 4.40 -14.46 9.69
N ARG A 60 3.68 -14.99 10.68
CA ARG A 60 4.22 -15.44 11.96
C ARG A 60 4.78 -16.87 11.92
N ASP A 61 4.62 -17.57 10.80
CA ASP A 61 5.19 -18.90 10.57
C ASP A 61 6.61 -18.79 9.97
N THR A 62 7.59 -18.55 10.84
CA THR A 62 9.01 -18.37 10.45
C THR A 62 9.56 -19.60 9.71
N GLU A 63 9.13 -20.82 10.11
CA GLU A 63 9.62 -22.06 9.49
C GLU A 63 9.14 -22.16 8.04
N LYS A 64 7.85 -21.96 7.80
CA LYS A 64 7.27 -21.96 6.46
C LYS A 64 7.83 -20.85 5.57
N LEU A 65 7.99 -19.64 6.12
CA LEU A 65 8.65 -18.55 5.40
C LEU A 65 10.08 -18.92 4.98
N THR A 66 10.86 -19.52 5.88
CA THR A 66 12.22 -19.98 5.58
C THR A 66 12.22 -21.02 4.45
N GLN A 67 11.32 -22.01 4.52
CA GLN A 67 11.18 -23.03 3.48
C GLN A 67 10.82 -22.42 2.13
N VAL A 68 9.89 -21.45 2.10
CA VAL A 68 9.48 -20.74 0.87
C VAL A 68 10.64 -19.95 0.27
N LEU A 69 11.35 -19.16 1.09
CA LEU A 69 12.50 -18.37 0.64
C LEU A 69 13.60 -19.27 0.01
N GLN A 70 13.88 -20.43 0.62
CA GLN A 70 14.90 -21.36 0.14
C GLN A 70 14.43 -22.14 -1.09
N SER A 71 13.23 -22.71 -1.08
CA SER A 71 12.73 -23.58 -2.15
C SER A 71 12.50 -22.83 -3.46
N HIS A 72 12.13 -21.54 -3.38
CA HIS A 72 11.94 -20.68 -4.54
C HIS A 72 13.16 -19.81 -4.87
N GLN A 73 14.30 -20.02 -4.16
CA GLN A 73 15.54 -19.28 -4.40
C GLN A 73 15.30 -17.76 -4.46
N ILE A 74 14.62 -17.24 -3.43
CA ILE A 74 14.23 -15.84 -3.39
C ILE A 74 15.45 -14.93 -3.23
N ASP A 75 15.57 -13.93 -4.10
CA ASP A 75 16.63 -12.93 -4.09
C ASP A 75 16.27 -11.71 -3.22
N ALA A 76 15.00 -11.30 -3.24
CA ALA A 76 14.50 -10.11 -2.53
C ALA A 76 13.07 -10.31 -2.04
N VAL A 77 12.70 -9.56 -1.01
CA VAL A 77 11.33 -9.53 -0.48
C VAL A 77 10.74 -8.14 -0.61
N ILE A 78 9.47 -8.06 -1.04
CA ILE A 78 8.66 -6.85 -0.88
C ILE A 78 7.56 -7.16 0.13
N HIS A 79 7.60 -6.47 1.24
CA HIS A 79 6.76 -6.77 2.40
C HIS A 79 5.54 -5.86 2.46
N PHE A 80 4.39 -6.36 1.96
CA PHE A 80 3.09 -5.68 2.01
C PHE A 80 2.19 -6.18 3.14
N ALA A 81 2.40 -7.41 3.60
CA ALA A 81 1.54 -8.04 4.60
C ALA A 81 1.39 -7.17 5.85
N GLY A 82 0.16 -7.06 6.32
CA GLY A 82 -0.17 -6.34 7.55
C GLY A 82 -1.59 -5.80 7.54
N LEU A 83 -2.14 -5.64 8.74
CA LEU A 83 -3.42 -4.97 8.96
C LEU A 83 -3.24 -3.46 8.78
N LYS A 84 -4.17 -2.77 8.09
CA LYS A 84 -3.99 -1.38 7.63
C LYS A 84 -5.09 -0.40 8.05
N ALA A 85 -6.18 -0.87 8.64
CA ALA A 85 -7.33 -0.02 8.97
C ALA A 85 -7.09 0.79 10.26
N VAL A 86 -6.96 2.11 10.13
CA VAL A 86 -6.64 3.02 11.25
C VAL A 86 -7.65 2.90 12.39
N GLY A 87 -8.95 2.93 12.09
CA GLY A 87 -10.01 2.81 13.11
C GLY A 87 -10.01 1.47 13.83
N GLU A 88 -9.83 0.37 13.10
CA GLU A 88 -9.73 -0.97 13.64
C GLU A 88 -8.50 -1.13 14.54
N SER A 89 -7.37 -0.51 14.19
CA SER A 89 -6.16 -0.56 14.99
C SER A 89 -6.34 0.00 16.40
N ALA A 90 -7.23 0.98 16.57
CA ALA A 90 -7.55 1.54 17.88
C ALA A 90 -8.45 0.60 18.70
N ALA A 91 -9.30 -0.18 18.04
CA ALA A 91 -10.19 -1.16 18.69
C ALA A 91 -9.47 -2.48 19.03
N MET A 92 -8.52 -2.90 18.18
CA MET A 92 -7.84 -4.21 18.26
C MET A 92 -6.31 -4.05 18.20
N PRO A 93 -5.67 -3.27 19.11
CA PRO A 93 -4.25 -2.96 19.00
C PRO A 93 -3.35 -4.21 19.11
N MET A 94 -3.71 -5.21 19.92
CA MET A 94 -2.89 -6.41 20.11
C MET A 94 -2.78 -7.23 18.82
N GLU A 95 -3.87 -7.38 18.08
CA GLU A 95 -3.92 -8.05 16.78
C GLU A 95 -3.04 -7.33 15.76
N TYR A 96 -3.06 -5.98 15.78
CA TYR A 96 -2.21 -5.16 14.92
C TYR A 96 -0.72 -5.32 15.26
N TYR A 97 -0.35 -5.35 16.54
CA TYR A 97 1.03 -5.61 16.94
C TYR A 97 1.48 -7.02 16.57
N SER A 98 0.64 -8.04 16.78
CA SER A 98 0.97 -9.40 16.41
C SER A 98 1.09 -9.58 14.89
N ALA A 99 0.11 -9.11 14.12
CA ALA A 99 0.14 -9.26 12.67
C ALA A 99 1.27 -8.45 12.01
N ASN A 100 1.47 -7.19 12.44
CA ASN A 100 2.37 -6.28 11.76
C ASN A 100 3.80 -6.38 12.31
N VAL A 101 3.99 -6.24 13.63
CA VAL A 101 5.34 -6.16 14.22
C VAL A 101 5.94 -7.57 14.39
N GLU A 102 5.24 -8.48 15.06
CA GLU A 102 5.68 -9.86 15.22
C GLU A 102 5.85 -10.55 13.86
N GLY A 103 4.89 -10.37 12.93
CA GLY A 103 4.98 -10.91 11.57
C GLY A 103 6.21 -10.40 10.81
N THR A 104 6.59 -9.13 10.97
CA THR A 104 7.82 -8.58 10.37
C THR A 104 9.08 -9.16 11.01
N ILE A 105 9.10 -9.33 12.34
CA ILE A 105 10.22 -9.99 13.05
C ILE A 105 10.41 -11.41 12.53
N SER A 106 9.32 -12.18 12.43
CA SER A 106 9.32 -13.53 11.88
C SER A 106 9.87 -13.58 10.45
N LEU A 107 9.45 -12.64 9.59
CA LEU A 107 9.98 -12.52 8.24
C LEU A 107 11.50 -12.29 8.22
N LEU A 108 12.01 -11.36 9.04
CA LEU A 108 13.45 -11.07 9.06
C LEU A 108 14.28 -12.22 9.60
N GLN A 109 13.75 -13.00 10.56
CA GLN A 109 14.36 -14.25 11.02
C GLN A 109 14.44 -15.29 9.89
N ALA A 110 13.35 -15.44 9.11
CA ALA A 110 13.31 -16.32 7.96
C ALA A 110 14.28 -15.86 6.85
N MET A 111 14.31 -14.56 6.53
CA MET A 111 15.24 -13.97 5.56
C MET A 111 16.71 -14.19 5.99
N THR A 112 17.03 -13.99 7.26
CA THR A 112 18.37 -14.23 7.80
C THR A 112 18.77 -15.71 7.64
N SER A 113 17.86 -16.64 7.97
CA SER A 113 18.07 -18.08 7.84
C SER A 113 18.25 -18.53 6.40
N ALA A 114 17.53 -17.90 5.46
CA ALA A 114 17.61 -18.14 4.02
C ALA A 114 18.72 -17.34 3.33
N GLN A 115 19.44 -16.46 4.03
CA GLN A 115 20.50 -15.59 3.49
C GLN A 115 19.97 -14.57 2.46
N VAL A 116 18.73 -14.09 2.61
CA VAL A 116 18.11 -13.05 1.79
C VAL A 116 18.21 -11.72 2.54
N TYR A 117 18.88 -10.72 1.97
CA TYR A 117 19.18 -9.45 2.66
C TYR A 117 18.65 -8.22 1.93
N GLN A 118 17.81 -8.41 0.90
CA GLN A 118 17.18 -7.33 0.14
C GLN A 118 15.70 -7.22 0.51
N LEU A 119 15.29 -6.05 1.02
CA LEU A 119 13.92 -5.82 1.50
C LEU A 119 13.39 -4.46 1.06
N VAL A 120 12.23 -4.45 0.41
CA VAL A 120 11.39 -3.25 0.28
C VAL A 120 10.23 -3.37 1.26
N PHE A 121 10.08 -2.39 2.15
CA PHE A 121 9.05 -2.38 3.17
C PHE A 121 7.94 -1.38 2.85
N SER A 122 6.69 -1.85 2.90
CA SER A 122 5.47 -1.06 2.79
C SER A 122 5.22 -0.29 4.10
N SER A 123 5.73 0.94 4.17
CA SER A 123 5.41 1.86 5.26
C SER A 123 4.23 2.78 4.87
N SER A 124 3.98 3.81 5.66
CA SER A 124 2.80 4.68 5.50
C SER A 124 3.09 6.10 5.95
N ALA A 125 2.45 7.09 5.31
CA ALA A 125 2.41 8.47 5.77
C ALA A 125 1.78 8.62 7.18
N CYS A 126 1.05 7.61 7.68
CA CYS A 126 0.52 7.60 9.05
C CYS A 126 1.62 7.69 10.14
N VAL A 127 2.88 7.42 9.81
CA VAL A 127 4.02 7.59 10.74
C VAL A 127 4.26 9.05 11.11
N TYR A 128 3.89 9.99 10.25
CA TYR A 128 4.08 11.43 10.49
C TYR A 128 3.09 12.00 11.51
N GLY A 129 1.87 11.44 11.57
CA GLY A 129 0.79 11.98 12.40
C GLY A 129 0.26 13.31 11.87
N ASP A 130 0.04 14.28 12.78
CA ASP A 130 -0.42 15.62 12.41
C ASP A 130 0.76 16.45 11.86
N PRO A 131 0.70 16.92 10.60
CA PRO A 131 1.82 17.58 9.97
C PRO A 131 2.20 18.91 10.62
N GLN A 132 3.49 19.09 10.94
CA GLN A 132 4.04 20.34 11.42
C GLN A 132 4.35 21.33 10.29
N TYR A 133 4.59 20.81 9.08
CA TYR A 133 4.75 21.58 7.85
C TYR A 133 4.35 20.75 6.63
N LEU A 134 4.05 21.44 5.53
CA LEU A 134 3.66 20.86 4.25
C LEU A 134 4.46 21.52 3.11
N PRO A 135 4.81 20.79 2.04
CA PRO A 135 4.64 19.35 1.86
C PRO A 135 5.55 18.54 2.79
N ILE A 136 5.14 17.31 3.15
CA ILE A 136 5.85 16.41 4.06
C ILE A 136 7.04 15.77 3.32
N ASP A 137 8.27 16.01 3.78
CA ASP A 137 9.46 15.28 3.36
C ASP A 137 9.88 14.21 4.38
N GLU A 138 10.92 13.44 4.09
CA GLU A 138 11.39 12.35 4.94
C GLU A 138 12.09 12.82 6.23
N LEU A 139 12.42 14.12 6.34
CA LEU A 139 12.97 14.75 7.55
C LEU A 139 11.88 15.22 8.53
N HIS A 140 10.61 15.18 8.08
CA HIS A 140 9.50 15.58 8.94
C HIS A 140 9.44 14.68 10.20
N PRO A 141 9.19 15.25 11.40
CA PRO A 141 9.02 14.49 12.63
C PRO A 141 7.96 13.37 12.49
N THR A 142 8.23 12.22 13.09
CA THR A 142 7.34 11.06 13.09
C THR A 142 6.65 10.94 14.44
N ILE A 143 5.38 11.35 14.52
CA ILE A 143 4.55 11.37 15.73
C ILE A 143 3.19 10.74 15.43
N PRO A 144 3.12 9.41 15.24
CA PRO A 144 1.88 8.73 14.82
C PRO A 144 0.79 8.83 15.88
N THR A 145 -0.43 9.15 15.45
CA THR A 145 -1.59 9.38 16.32
C THR A 145 -2.42 8.11 16.61
N ASN A 146 -2.13 7.00 15.93
CA ASN A 146 -2.89 5.75 16.02
C ASN A 146 -1.98 4.51 16.08
N PRO A 147 -2.49 3.34 16.54
CA PRO A 147 -1.68 2.12 16.66
C PRO A 147 -1.09 1.63 15.33
N TYR A 148 -1.83 1.74 14.22
CA TYR A 148 -1.31 1.36 12.91
C TYR A 148 -0.06 2.19 12.53
N GLY A 149 -0.13 3.52 12.65
CA GLY A 149 1.02 4.39 12.40
C GLY A 149 2.19 4.09 13.35
N ARG A 150 1.89 3.79 14.64
CA ARG A 150 2.92 3.36 15.59
C ARG A 150 3.57 2.03 15.20
N ASN A 151 2.79 1.04 14.73
CA ASN A 151 3.38 -0.22 14.25
C ASN A 151 4.32 0.03 13.07
N LYS A 152 3.92 0.83 12.08
CA LYS A 152 4.77 1.13 10.92
C LYS A 152 6.06 1.83 11.33
N LEU A 153 5.98 2.82 12.23
CA LEU A 153 7.17 3.50 12.74
C LEU A 153 8.10 2.58 13.54
N GLN A 154 7.57 1.72 14.40
CA GLN A 154 8.38 0.75 15.16
C GLN A 154 9.07 -0.24 14.23
N ILE A 155 8.40 -0.67 13.17
CA ILE A 155 9.01 -1.55 12.16
C ILE A 155 10.14 -0.80 11.45
N GLU A 156 9.97 0.47 11.06
CA GLU A 156 11.04 1.27 10.45
C GLU A 156 12.27 1.37 11.36
N GLN A 157 12.07 1.67 12.66
CA GLN A 157 13.15 1.73 13.65
C GLN A 157 13.87 0.39 13.81
N PHE A 158 13.10 -0.70 13.88
CA PHE A 158 13.67 -2.04 13.95
C PHE A 158 14.44 -2.43 12.67
N LEU A 159 13.93 -2.07 11.49
CA LEU A 159 14.62 -2.29 10.21
C LEU A 159 15.92 -1.48 10.11
N GLU A 160 15.96 -0.27 10.66
CA GLU A 160 17.17 0.54 10.74
C GLU A 160 18.23 -0.14 11.63
N ASP A 161 17.83 -0.64 12.82
CA ASP A 161 18.72 -1.40 13.70
C ASP A 161 19.28 -2.66 13.01
N VAL A 162 18.40 -3.43 12.32
CA VAL A 162 18.80 -4.62 11.57
C VAL A 162 19.76 -4.28 10.43
N ALA A 163 19.55 -3.16 9.76
CA ALA A 163 20.41 -2.73 8.66
C ALA A 163 21.85 -2.42 9.07
N HIS A 164 22.10 -2.14 10.36
CA HIS A 164 23.43 -1.97 10.93
C HIS A 164 24.12 -3.30 11.27
N THR A 165 23.41 -4.42 11.19
CA THR A 165 24.00 -5.75 11.43
C THR A 165 24.61 -6.32 10.16
N THR A 166 25.47 -7.32 10.33
CA THR A 166 26.04 -8.10 9.22
C THR A 166 25.47 -9.50 9.22
N GLY A 167 25.02 -9.95 8.05
CA GLY A 167 24.60 -11.33 7.82
C GLY A 167 25.79 -12.30 7.72
N LYS A 168 25.52 -13.54 7.34
CA LYS A 168 26.56 -14.55 7.09
C LYS A 168 27.52 -14.05 6.02
N GLU A 169 28.79 -14.43 6.18
CA GLU A 169 29.88 -14.11 5.24
C GLU A 169 30.08 -12.59 4.97
N GLY A 170 29.58 -11.75 5.91
CA GLY A 170 29.73 -10.31 5.79
C GLY A 170 28.68 -9.64 4.89
N ALA A 171 27.62 -10.36 4.50
CA ALA A 171 26.52 -9.80 3.73
C ALA A 171 25.88 -8.61 4.46
N LYS A 172 25.57 -7.55 3.73
CA LYS A 172 24.94 -6.35 4.27
C LYS A 172 23.47 -6.31 3.88
N TRP A 173 22.64 -5.92 4.83
CA TRP A 173 21.25 -5.60 4.56
C TRP A 173 21.13 -4.40 3.62
N GLN A 174 20.15 -4.49 2.74
CA GLN A 174 19.76 -3.47 1.78
C GLN A 174 18.25 -3.29 1.94
N ILE A 175 17.84 -2.23 2.61
CA ILE A 175 16.44 -2.03 3.03
C ILE A 175 15.94 -0.67 2.57
N VAL A 176 14.82 -0.65 1.86
CA VAL A 176 14.09 0.57 1.50
C VAL A 176 12.71 0.53 2.13
N SER A 177 12.39 1.55 2.94
CA SER A 177 11.06 1.80 3.48
C SER A 177 10.35 2.83 2.62
N LEU A 178 9.21 2.46 2.04
CA LEU A 178 8.39 3.34 1.21
C LEU A 178 7.18 3.82 2.01
N ARG A 179 7.14 5.12 2.33
CA ARG A 179 6.00 5.76 3.01
C ARG A 179 4.98 6.20 1.98
N TYR A 180 3.88 5.43 1.87
CA TYR A 180 2.81 5.74 0.93
C TYR A 180 1.87 6.78 1.48
N PHE A 181 1.36 7.62 0.58
CA PHE A 181 0.18 8.43 0.83
C PHE A 181 -1.08 7.61 0.49
N ASN A 182 -2.08 8.12 -0.19
CA ASN A 182 -3.36 7.43 -0.35
C ASN A 182 -3.44 6.70 -1.71
N PRO A 183 -3.17 5.38 -1.80
CA PRO A 183 -3.29 4.66 -3.06
C PRO A 183 -4.76 4.57 -3.50
N VAL A 184 -4.98 4.83 -4.79
CA VAL A 184 -6.30 4.79 -5.44
C VAL A 184 -6.18 4.26 -6.87
N GLY A 185 -7.31 3.95 -7.50
CA GLY A 185 -7.35 3.42 -8.86
C GLY A 185 -7.27 1.91 -8.92
N ALA A 186 -7.11 1.39 -10.12
CA ALA A 186 -7.05 -0.04 -10.41
C ALA A 186 -6.23 -0.31 -11.67
N HIS A 187 -5.98 -1.57 -11.97
CA HIS A 187 -5.36 -1.97 -13.22
C HIS A 187 -6.32 -1.72 -14.41
N GLU A 188 -5.79 -1.29 -15.55
CA GLU A 188 -6.57 -0.94 -16.75
C GLU A 188 -7.44 -2.09 -17.29
N SER A 189 -7.06 -3.35 -17.03
CA SER A 189 -7.86 -4.52 -17.40
C SER A 189 -9.21 -4.59 -16.68
N GLY A 190 -9.40 -3.87 -15.57
CA GLY A 190 -10.58 -4.00 -14.71
C GLY A 190 -10.70 -5.35 -13.99
N LEU A 191 -9.65 -6.18 -13.96
CA LEU A 191 -9.65 -7.50 -13.32
C LEU A 191 -9.16 -7.48 -11.88
N ILE A 192 -8.33 -6.50 -11.51
CA ILE A 192 -7.84 -6.28 -10.13
C ILE A 192 -7.97 -4.82 -9.71
N GLY A 193 -8.24 -4.60 -8.44
CA GLY A 193 -8.42 -3.29 -7.81
C GLY A 193 -8.62 -3.45 -6.31
N GLU A 194 -9.00 -2.39 -5.62
CA GLU A 194 -9.28 -2.46 -4.18
C GLU A 194 -10.66 -3.11 -3.93
N ASP A 195 -10.66 -4.27 -3.26
CA ASP A 195 -11.88 -5.05 -2.91
C ASP A 195 -11.93 -5.28 -1.39
N PRO A 196 -12.26 -4.26 -0.58
CA PRO A 196 -12.28 -4.39 0.86
C PRO A 196 -13.38 -5.34 1.33
N SER A 197 -13.07 -6.17 2.31
CA SER A 197 -14.06 -6.99 3.01
C SER A 197 -14.96 -6.08 3.88
N GLY A 198 -16.27 -6.08 3.62
CA GLY A 198 -17.24 -5.26 4.37
C GLY A 198 -17.33 -3.81 3.90
N ILE A 199 -17.57 -2.88 4.85
CA ILE A 199 -17.68 -1.43 4.56
C ILE A 199 -16.30 -0.86 4.29
N PRO A 200 -16.09 -0.17 3.16
CA PRO A 200 -14.80 0.42 2.83
C PRO A 200 -14.35 1.47 3.86
N ASN A 201 -13.07 1.45 4.20
CA ASN A 201 -12.46 2.48 5.06
C ASN A 201 -11.84 3.63 4.25
N ASN A 202 -11.48 3.38 2.97
CA ASN A 202 -10.92 4.37 2.07
C ASN A 202 -11.99 5.10 1.27
N LEU A 203 -11.73 6.36 0.92
CA LEU A 203 -12.70 7.24 0.25
C LEU A 203 -13.19 6.67 -1.07
N ILE A 204 -12.29 6.32 -1.99
CA ILE A 204 -12.67 5.94 -3.36
C ILE A 204 -13.47 4.65 -3.45
N PRO A 205 -13.14 3.55 -2.75
CA PRO A 205 -14.02 2.37 -2.71
C PRO A 205 -15.40 2.68 -2.15
N PHE A 206 -15.49 3.61 -1.16
CA PHE A 206 -16.78 4.02 -0.61
C PHE A 206 -17.61 4.81 -1.65
N VAL A 207 -16.99 5.81 -2.29
CA VAL A 207 -17.61 6.62 -3.37
C VAL A 207 -18.08 5.71 -4.51
N ALA A 208 -17.26 4.74 -4.91
CA ALA A 208 -17.61 3.76 -5.95
C ALA A 208 -18.84 2.91 -5.57
N GLN A 209 -18.96 2.51 -4.29
CA GLN A 209 -20.14 1.78 -3.81
C GLN A 209 -21.41 2.65 -3.76
N VAL A 210 -21.28 3.96 -3.51
CA VAL A 210 -22.39 4.92 -3.67
C VAL A 210 -22.79 5.03 -5.14
N ALA A 211 -21.82 5.18 -6.05
CA ALA A 211 -22.06 5.31 -7.48
C ALA A 211 -22.82 4.13 -8.08
N ILE A 212 -22.57 2.89 -7.62
CA ILE A 212 -23.33 1.70 -8.09
C ILE A 212 -24.63 1.45 -7.32
N GLY A 213 -24.98 2.30 -6.33
CA GLY A 213 -26.19 2.19 -5.52
C GLY A 213 -26.14 1.13 -4.41
N LYS A 214 -24.96 0.60 -4.07
CA LYS A 214 -24.79 -0.37 -2.98
C LYS A 214 -24.85 0.31 -1.59
N ILE A 215 -24.39 1.56 -1.51
CA ILE A 215 -24.48 2.43 -0.32
C ILE A 215 -25.28 3.66 -0.71
N ALA A 216 -26.17 4.12 0.17
CA ALA A 216 -27.12 5.19 -0.13
C ALA A 216 -26.41 6.56 -0.29
N GLN A 217 -25.44 6.86 0.56
CA GLN A 217 -24.73 8.15 0.55
C GLN A 217 -23.35 8.06 1.21
N LEU A 218 -22.44 8.92 0.80
CA LEU A 218 -21.13 9.13 1.41
C LEU A 218 -21.28 10.01 2.68
N GLN A 219 -20.56 9.67 3.74
CA GLN A 219 -20.36 10.56 4.88
C GLN A 219 -19.07 11.36 4.69
N VAL A 220 -19.17 12.68 4.62
CA VAL A 220 -18.06 13.62 4.58
C VAL A 220 -17.79 14.11 6.01
N PHE A 221 -16.64 13.77 6.56
CA PHE A 221 -16.30 14.03 7.96
C PHE A 221 -15.68 15.41 8.16
N GLY A 222 -16.52 16.39 8.52
CA GLY A 222 -16.15 17.80 8.72
C GLY A 222 -16.12 18.60 7.43
N ASP A 223 -16.57 19.87 7.53
CA ASP A 223 -16.53 20.89 6.48
C ASP A 223 -15.95 22.22 7.01
N ASP A 224 -15.28 22.14 8.15
CA ASP A 224 -14.76 23.29 8.90
C ASP A 224 -13.23 23.23 9.08
N TYR A 225 -12.50 22.40 8.28
CA TYR A 225 -11.04 22.42 8.24
C TYR A 225 -10.50 23.67 7.54
N LEU A 226 -9.28 24.10 7.89
CA LEU A 226 -8.57 25.19 7.20
C LEU A 226 -8.04 24.71 5.84
N THR A 227 -8.96 24.41 4.94
CA THR A 227 -8.74 23.91 3.58
C THR A 227 -9.64 24.68 2.59
N PRO A 228 -9.42 24.63 1.27
CA PRO A 228 -10.17 25.45 0.31
C PRO A 228 -11.70 25.26 0.35
N ASP A 229 -12.18 24.05 0.63
CA ASP A 229 -13.61 23.73 0.69
C ASP A 229 -14.08 23.23 2.07
N GLY A 230 -13.23 23.37 3.09
CA GLY A 230 -13.51 22.95 4.46
C GLY A 230 -13.34 21.45 4.70
N THR A 231 -13.16 20.61 3.67
CA THR A 231 -13.00 19.17 3.83
C THR A 231 -11.53 18.75 3.89
N GLY A 232 -11.24 17.54 4.39
CA GLY A 232 -9.88 17.05 4.53
C GLY A 232 -9.16 16.89 3.18
N VAL A 233 -7.89 17.29 3.11
CA VAL A 233 -7.03 17.22 1.91
C VAL A 233 -6.03 16.09 2.04
N ARG A 234 -5.93 15.23 1.02
CA ARG A 234 -4.99 14.10 0.97
C ARG A 234 -4.27 14.04 -0.37
N ASP A 235 -3.06 13.49 -0.35
CA ASP A 235 -2.32 13.12 -1.56
C ASP A 235 -2.80 11.74 -2.02
N TYR A 236 -3.43 11.69 -3.18
CA TYR A 236 -3.88 10.45 -3.81
C TYR A 236 -2.91 10.06 -4.90
N ILE A 237 -2.44 8.82 -4.86
CA ILE A 237 -1.49 8.26 -5.82
C ILE A 237 -2.13 7.07 -6.54
N HIS A 238 -1.97 7.00 -7.87
CA HIS A 238 -2.46 5.85 -8.61
C HIS A 238 -1.70 4.57 -8.22
N VAL A 239 -2.43 3.48 -7.97
CA VAL A 239 -1.83 2.22 -7.51
C VAL A 239 -0.77 1.67 -8.48
N MET A 240 -0.90 1.90 -9.79
CA MET A 240 0.12 1.52 -10.78
C MET A 240 1.38 2.38 -10.66
N ASP A 241 1.27 3.69 -10.41
CA ASP A 241 2.44 4.54 -10.13
C ASP A 241 3.16 4.06 -8.85
N LEU A 242 2.39 3.67 -7.84
CA LEU A 242 2.93 3.11 -6.61
C LEU A 242 3.63 1.76 -6.87
N ALA A 243 3.06 0.88 -7.69
CA ALA A 243 3.66 -0.39 -8.10
C ALA A 243 4.99 -0.19 -8.85
N GLU A 244 5.03 0.78 -9.77
CA GLU A 244 6.26 1.20 -10.47
C GLU A 244 7.31 1.76 -9.48
N GLY A 245 6.87 2.44 -8.40
CA GLY A 245 7.75 2.88 -7.32
C GLY A 245 8.41 1.74 -6.56
N HIS A 246 7.72 0.60 -6.39
CA HIS A 246 8.31 -0.61 -5.79
C HIS A 246 9.36 -1.25 -6.71
N LEU A 247 9.10 -1.31 -8.02
CA LEU A 247 10.09 -1.78 -8.99
C LEU A 247 11.34 -0.89 -8.97
N ALA A 248 11.16 0.43 -8.94
CA ALA A 248 12.28 1.37 -8.86
C ALA A 248 13.08 1.21 -7.54
N ALA A 249 12.39 1.00 -6.41
CA ALA A 249 13.03 0.72 -5.13
C ALA A 249 13.81 -0.62 -5.14
N LEU A 250 13.27 -1.66 -5.79
CA LEU A 250 13.95 -2.94 -5.95
C LEU A 250 15.26 -2.78 -6.75
N HIS A 251 15.24 -1.99 -7.82
CA HIS A 251 16.45 -1.72 -8.62
C HIS A 251 17.48 -0.86 -7.88
N PHE A 252 17.05 -0.05 -6.91
CA PHE A 252 17.92 0.76 -6.06
C PHE A 252 18.68 -0.08 -5.03
N LEU A 253 18.08 -1.15 -4.48
CA LEU A 253 18.63 -1.95 -3.37
C LEU A 253 20.08 -2.43 -3.60
N PRO A 254 20.46 -3.05 -4.75
CA PRO A 254 21.78 -3.69 -4.91
C PRO A 254 22.98 -2.73 -4.77
N GLN A 255 22.74 -1.44 -4.95
CA GLN A 255 23.78 -0.41 -4.91
C GLN A 255 23.83 0.34 -3.57
N HIS A 256 22.88 0.08 -2.65
CA HIS A 256 22.66 0.87 -1.44
C HIS A 256 22.50 -0.03 -0.22
N ALA A 257 23.62 -0.32 0.45
CA ALA A 257 23.58 -1.03 1.73
C ALA A 257 23.04 -0.12 2.86
N GLY A 258 22.40 -0.73 3.84
CA GLY A 258 21.81 -0.01 4.98
C GLY A 258 20.30 0.19 4.82
N PHE A 259 19.79 1.25 5.48
CA PHE A 259 18.36 1.57 5.53
C PHE A 259 18.09 2.93 4.87
N THR A 260 17.11 2.98 3.99
CA THR A 260 16.70 4.22 3.31
C THR A 260 15.19 4.37 3.36
N ILE A 261 14.71 5.57 3.70
CA ILE A 261 13.28 5.92 3.70
C ILE A 261 12.99 6.81 2.49
N MET A 262 11.85 6.59 1.83
CA MET A 262 11.37 7.42 0.72
C MET A 262 9.86 7.60 0.75
N ASN A 263 9.40 8.82 0.49
CA ASN A 263 7.99 9.14 0.31
C ASN A 263 7.55 8.81 -1.11
N LEU A 264 6.41 8.11 -1.25
CA LEU A 264 5.74 7.90 -2.53
C LEU A 264 4.37 8.58 -2.52
N GLY A 265 4.28 9.72 -3.18
CA GLY A 265 3.08 10.53 -3.35
C GLY A 265 3.20 11.39 -4.61
N THR A 266 2.13 12.10 -4.95
CA THR A 266 2.08 12.99 -6.12
C THR A 266 2.64 14.38 -5.82
N GLY A 267 2.74 14.74 -4.53
CA GLY A 267 3.07 16.10 -4.09
C GLY A 267 1.87 17.06 -4.20
N LYS A 268 0.69 16.56 -4.57
CA LYS A 268 -0.52 17.33 -4.72
C LYS A 268 -1.64 16.80 -3.83
N GLY A 269 -2.20 17.71 -3.01
CA GLY A 269 -3.37 17.41 -2.21
C GLY A 269 -4.67 17.63 -2.98
N TYR A 270 -5.65 16.75 -2.74
CA TYR A 270 -7.03 16.92 -3.20
C TYR A 270 -7.98 16.78 -2.02
N SER A 271 -9.00 17.64 -1.98
CA SER A 271 -10.04 17.58 -0.95
C SER A 271 -11.01 16.43 -1.19
N VAL A 272 -11.80 16.09 -0.16
CA VAL A 272 -12.85 15.07 -0.31
C VAL A 272 -13.85 15.45 -1.39
N LEU A 273 -14.27 16.72 -1.46
CA LEU A 273 -15.24 17.18 -2.46
C LEU A 273 -14.64 17.25 -3.87
N GLU A 274 -13.36 17.59 -4.02
CA GLU A 274 -12.66 17.47 -5.31
C GLU A 274 -12.63 16.02 -5.80
N MET A 275 -12.39 15.05 -4.91
CA MET A 275 -12.42 13.64 -5.25
C MET A 275 -13.81 13.16 -5.64
N VAL A 276 -14.85 13.58 -4.92
CA VAL A 276 -16.26 13.28 -5.28
C VAL A 276 -16.57 13.79 -6.66
N LYS A 277 -16.26 15.07 -6.94
CA LYS A 277 -16.51 15.68 -8.25
C LYS A 277 -15.74 14.98 -9.38
N ALA A 278 -14.47 14.65 -9.16
CA ALA A 278 -13.67 13.90 -10.14
C ALA A 278 -14.27 12.50 -10.42
N PHE A 279 -14.79 11.83 -9.40
CA PHE A 279 -15.42 10.53 -9.56
C PHE A 279 -16.78 10.61 -10.26
N GLU A 280 -17.59 11.66 -9.99
CA GLU A 280 -18.83 11.93 -10.74
C GLU A 280 -18.56 12.11 -12.24
N LEU A 281 -17.51 12.85 -12.61
CA LEU A 281 -17.10 13.02 -13.99
C LEU A 281 -16.67 11.70 -14.64
N ALA A 282 -15.89 10.89 -13.93
CA ALA A 282 -15.38 9.61 -14.44
C ALA A 282 -16.47 8.54 -14.57
N SER A 283 -17.41 8.50 -13.63
CA SER A 283 -18.48 7.46 -13.58
C SER A 283 -19.74 7.86 -14.33
N GLY A 284 -19.98 9.14 -14.56
CA GLY A 284 -21.27 9.66 -15.04
C GLY A 284 -22.42 9.50 -14.04
N GLN A 285 -22.12 9.20 -12.75
CA GLN A 285 -23.08 8.98 -11.68
C GLN A 285 -23.00 10.10 -10.65
N ALA A 286 -24.14 10.61 -10.20
CA ALA A 286 -24.19 11.55 -9.09
C ALA A 286 -23.86 10.81 -7.76
N ILE A 287 -23.02 11.42 -6.94
CA ILE A 287 -22.61 10.89 -5.63
C ILE A 287 -23.34 11.63 -4.53
N ALA A 288 -24.36 10.98 -3.96
CA ALA A 288 -25.04 11.52 -2.80
C ALA A 288 -24.08 11.53 -1.59
N TYR A 289 -24.00 12.66 -0.86
CA TYR A 289 -23.21 12.76 0.35
C TYR A 289 -23.90 13.59 1.43
N GLN A 290 -23.48 13.38 2.68
CA GLN A 290 -23.91 14.14 3.84
C GLN A 290 -22.68 14.54 4.65
N VAL A 291 -22.59 15.81 5.01
CA VAL A 291 -21.57 16.28 5.95
C VAL A 291 -21.94 15.87 7.35
N VAL A 292 -21.00 15.29 8.08
CA VAL A 292 -21.12 14.87 9.46
C VAL A 292 -19.95 15.41 10.29
N ASN A 293 -19.99 15.26 11.61
CA ASN A 293 -18.92 15.73 12.49
C ASN A 293 -17.57 15.09 12.13
N ARG A 294 -16.47 15.79 12.38
CA ARG A 294 -15.09 15.26 12.21
C ARG A 294 -14.91 13.95 12.94
N ARG A 295 -14.16 13.04 12.34
CA ARG A 295 -13.69 11.83 13.06
C ARG A 295 -12.55 12.21 14.02
N PRO A 296 -12.48 11.62 15.21
CA PRO A 296 -11.31 11.78 16.08
C PRO A 296 -10.01 11.36 15.37
N GLY A 297 -9.02 12.22 15.40
CA GLY A 297 -7.71 11.95 14.80
C GLY A 297 -7.58 12.26 13.30
N ASP A 298 -8.65 12.76 12.64
CA ASP A 298 -8.52 13.27 11.27
C ASP A 298 -7.76 14.61 11.25
N ILE A 299 -6.87 14.75 10.28
CA ILE A 299 -6.02 15.94 10.04
C ILE A 299 -6.52 16.73 8.85
N ALA A 300 -6.28 18.06 8.84
CA ALA A 300 -6.75 18.95 7.79
C ALA A 300 -6.12 18.63 6.43
N SER A 301 -4.79 18.52 6.36
CA SER A 301 -4.08 18.31 5.09
C SER A 301 -2.88 17.38 5.28
N CYS A 302 -2.64 16.49 4.29
CA CYS A 302 -1.49 15.60 4.27
C CYS A 302 -1.11 15.32 2.81
N TYR A 303 0.06 15.83 2.35
CA TYR A 303 0.60 15.56 1.02
C TYR A 303 2.13 15.55 1.02
N ALA A 304 2.68 14.76 0.09
CA ALA A 304 4.09 14.41 0.06
C ALA A 304 4.97 15.52 -0.54
N LYS A 305 6.25 15.48 -0.18
CA LYS A 305 7.36 15.94 -0.99
C LYS A 305 8.12 14.71 -1.46
N SER A 306 8.07 14.41 -2.76
CA SER A 306 8.64 13.18 -3.35
C SER A 306 9.96 13.42 -4.09
N ASP A 307 10.67 14.52 -3.81
CA ASP A 307 11.91 14.91 -4.47
C ASP A 307 13.01 13.86 -4.29
N LYS A 308 13.06 13.19 -3.12
CA LYS A 308 14.04 12.15 -2.84
C LYS A 308 13.82 10.91 -3.72
N ALA A 309 12.56 10.48 -3.89
CA ALA A 309 12.24 9.39 -4.80
C ALA A 309 12.57 9.74 -6.25
N LEU A 310 12.31 10.97 -6.70
CA LEU A 310 12.71 11.43 -8.03
C LEU A 310 14.24 11.40 -8.22
N ALA A 311 14.99 11.90 -7.23
CA ALA A 311 16.45 12.03 -7.33
C ALA A 311 17.16 10.66 -7.26
N GLN A 312 16.69 9.75 -6.41
CA GLN A 312 17.38 8.49 -6.12
C GLN A 312 16.80 7.27 -6.85
N LEU A 313 15.48 7.22 -7.06
CA LEU A 313 14.83 6.14 -7.78
C LEU A 313 14.57 6.48 -9.26
N HIS A 314 14.78 7.74 -9.68
CA HIS A 314 14.35 8.26 -10.99
C HIS A 314 12.85 8.05 -11.24
N TRP A 315 12.06 8.01 -10.17
CA TRP A 315 10.64 7.73 -10.19
C TRP A 315 9.82 8.99 -9.89
N LYS A 316 8.72 9.13 -10.60
CA LYS A 316 7.66 10.12 -10.36
C LYS A 316 6.31 9.56 -10.79
N THR A 317 5.25 10.08 -10.22
CA THR A 317 3.87 9.75 -10.63
C THR A 317 3.60 10.25 -12.05
N GLN A 318 2.84 9.48 -12.81
CA GLN A 318 2.50 9.77 -14.20
C GLN A 318 1.00 9.88 -14.44
N ARG A 319 0.18 9.27 -13.57
CA ARG A 319 -1.26 9.17 -13.77
C ARG A 319 -2.00 10.33 -13.07
N SER A 320 -2.95 10.90 -13.80
CA SER A 320 -3.78 12.01 -13.34
C SER A 320 -4.90 11.55 -12.40
N LEU A 321 -5.54 12.51 -11.71
CA LEU A 321 -6.73 12.27 -10.89
C LEU A 321 -7.87 11.65 -11.71
N ALA A 322 -8.07 12.08 -12.96
CA ALA A 322 -9.07 11.50 -13.85
C ALA A 322 -8.83 10.00 -14.08
N GLN A 323 -7.58 9.61 -14.41
CA GLN A 323 -7.21 8.20 -14.59
C GLN A 323 -7.37 7.38 -13.30
N MET A 324 -7.10 7.96 -12.13
CA MET A 324 -7.36 7.31 -10.83
C MET A 324 -8.83 6.97 -10.65
N CYS A 325 -9.72 7.91 -10.95
CA CYS A 325 -11.17 7.72 -10.83
C CYS A 325 -11.72 6.78 -11.92
N GLU A 326 -11.28 6.93 -13.16
CA GLU A 326 -11.70 6.11 -14.31
C GLU A 326 -11.36 4.63 -14.09
N SER A 327 -10.13 4.32 -13.68
CA SER A 327 -9.71 2.95 -13.42
C SER A 327 -10.43 2.33 -12.22
N ALA A 328 -10.63 3.11 -11.14
CA ALA A 328 -11.40 2.65 -9.98
C ALA A 328 -12.87 2.37 -10.34
N TRP A 329 -13.47 3.19 -11.20
CA TRP A 329 -14.82 2.96 -11.70
C TRP A 329 -14.92 1.72 -12.59
N ALA A 330 -13.98 1.55 -13.53
CA ALA A 330 -13.93 0.38 -14.41
C ALA A 330 -13.83 -0.92 -13.59
N TRP A 331 -12.99 -0.94 -12.55
CA TRP A 331 -12.91 -2.07 -11.62
C TRP A 331 -14.24 -2.31 -10.88
N GLN A 332 -14.89 -1.28 -10.36
CA GLN A 332 -16.14 -1.42 -9.63
C GLN A 332 -17.27 -1.99 -10.50
N VAL A 333 -17.33 -1.58 -11.77
CA VAL A 333 -18.30 -2.12 -12.74
C VAL A 333 -18.01 -3.60 -13.06
N SER A 334 -16.73 -3.95 -13.21
CA SER A 334 -16.30 -5.34 -13.44
C SER A 334 -16.62 -6.25 -12.25
N CYS A 335 -16.37 -5.80 -11.03
CA CYS A 335 -16.73 -6.53 -9.80
C CYS A 335 -18.23 -6.85 -9.74
N LYS A 336 -19.10 -5.92 -10.15
CA LYS A 336 -20.55 -6.15 -10.15
C LYS A 336 -20.95 -7.27 -11.12
N ARG A 337 -20.29 -7.36 -12.28
CA ARG A 337 -20.51 -8.44 -13.27
C ARG A 337 -20.03 -9.79 -12.73
N LEU A 338 -18.81 -9.84 -12.19
CA LEU A 338 -18.22 -11.06 -11.62
C LEU A 338 -18.99 -11.63 -10.41
N SER A 339 -19.77 -10.81 -9.72
CA SER A 339 -20.60 -11.25 -8.57
C SER A 339 -21.99 -11.72 -8.99
N SER A 340 -22.39 -11.53 -10.25
CA SER A 340 -23.68 -11.92 -10.81
C SER A 340 -23.61 -13.18 -11.69
N GLU A 341 -22.42 -13.67 -11.96
CA GLU A 341 -22.10 -14.98 -12.57
C GLU A 341 -21.77 -16.03 -11.50
#